data_f465c1ed58f0c3f4d1c80cd9fd9c70e1
#
_entry.id   f465c1ed58f0c3f4d1c80cd9fd9c70e1
#
_cell.length_a   1.000
_cell.length_b   1.000
_cell.length_c   1.000
_cell.angle_alpha   90.00
_cell.angle_beta   90.00
_cell.angle_gamma   90.00
#
_symmetry.space_group_name_H-M   'P 1'
#
loop_
_entity.id
_entity.type
_entity.pdbx_description
1 polymer ?
#
loop_
_entity_poly.entity_id
_entity_poly.type
_entity_poly.pdbx_seq_one_letter_code
_entity_poly.pdbx_strand_id
1 'polypeptide(L)'
;MPTFSRSLEQSLHRALALANERHHEYATLEHLLLALIDDQDASAVMRACNVDLDKLKRSLVAYLESELENLITDGAEDSKPTAGFQRVIQRAVIHV
;
A
#
# COMPACT_ATOMS: atom_id res chain seq x y z
N MET A 1 22.01 2.83 10.93
CA MET A 1 21.02 2.93 9.83
C MET A 1 19.63 2.87 10.40
N PRO A 2 18.77 3.77 9.99
CA PRO A 2 17.38 3.68 10.44
C PRO A 2 16.74 2.41 9.87
N THR A 3 15.97 1.72 10.68
CA THR A 3 15.20 0.57 10.26
C THR A 3 13.73 0.85 10.49
N PHE A 4 12.88 0.25 9.69
CA PHE A 4 11.44 0.33 9.90
C PHE A 4 11.04 -0.60 11.04
N SER A 5 9.93 -0.28 11.69
CA SER A 5 9.33 -1.21 12.64
C SER A 5 8.95 -2.51 11.93
N ARG A 6 8.85 -3.60 12.67
CA ARG A 6 8.41 -4.88 12.12
C ARG A 6 7.01 -4.75 11.51
N SER A 7 6.14 -3.99 12.18
CA SER A 7 4.78 -3.74 11.71
C SER A 7 4.79 -3.06 10.33
N LEU A 8 5.62 -2.03 10.15
CA LEU A 8 5.73 -1.34 8.87
C LEU A 8 6.31 -2.24 7.80
N GLU A 9 7.35 -3.01 8.12
CA GLU A 9 7.91 -3.96 7.15
C GLU A 9 6.87 -4.96 6.66
N GLN A 10 6.05 -5.49 7.57
CA GLN A 10 4.96 -6.39 7.21
C GLN A 10 3.96 -5.70 6.30
N SER A 11 3.62 -4.43 6.58
CA SER A 11 2.69 -3.67 5.74
C SER A 11 3.24 -3.42 4.35
N LEU A 12 4.55 -3.15 4.23
CA LEU A 12 5.19 -3.00 2.92
C LEU A 12 5.13 -4.29 2.10
N HIS A 13 5.44 -5.42 2.74
CA HIS A 13 5.33 -6.72 2.08
C HIS A 13 3.88 -7.03 1.68
N ARG A 14 2.94 -6.66 2.53
CA ARG A 14 1.53 -6.86 2.26
C ARG A 14 1.05 -6.03 1.08
N ALA A 15 1.54 -4.79 0.95
CA ALA A 15 1.20 -3.95 -0.21
C ALA A 15 1.65 -4.59 -1.51
N LEU A 16 2.87 -5.13 -1.53
CA LEU A 16 3.38 -5.84 -2.70
C LEU A 16 2.58 -7.11 -2.99
N ALA A 17 2.23 -7.86 -1.93
CA ALA A 17 1.42 -9.06 -2.07
C ALA A 17 0.03 -8.75 -2.62
N LEU A 18 -0.60 -7.65 -2.19
CA LEU A 18 -1.91 -7.24 -2.70
C LEU A 18 -1.87 -6.97 -4.20
N ALA A 19 -0.80 -6.32 -4.67
CA ALA A 19 -0.63 -6.06 -6.09
C ALA A 19 -0.40 -7.37 -6.86
N ASN A 20 0.44 -8.26 -6.32
CA ASN A 20 0.73 -9.56 -6.93
C ASN A 20 -0.52 -10.45 -7.02
N GLU A 21 -1.33 -10.49 -5.97
CA GLU A 21 -2.56 -11.29 -5.95
C GLU A 21 -3.55 -10.86 -7.03
N ARG A 22 -3.54 -9.57 -7.36
CA ARG A 22 -4.41 -9.01 -8.39
C ARG A 22 -3.75 -8.96 -9.77
N HIS A 23 -2.52 -9.47 -9.87
CA HIS A 23 -1.73 -9.45 -11.11
C HIS A 23 -1.55 -8.04 -11.67
N HIS A 24 -1.51 -7.03 -10.79
CA HIS A 24 -1.20 -5.67 -11.21
C HIS A 24 0.27 -5.55 -11.54
N GLU A 25 0.58 -4.82 -12.61
CA GLU A 25 1.96 -4.60 -13.02
C GLU A 25 2.75 -3.81 -11.98
N TYR A 26 2.08 -2.85 -11.33
CA TYR A 26 2.71 -1.98 -10.36
C TYR A 26 2.05 -2.07 -9.00
N ALA A 27 2.89 -1.97 -7.95
CA ALA A 27 2.43 -1.71 -6.59
C ALA A 27 2.42 -0.20 -6.41
N THR A 28 1.25 0.36 -6.16
CA THR A 28 1.01 1.79 -6.12
C THR A 28 0.82 2.28 -4.69
N LEU A 29 0.72 3.61 -4.53
CA LEU A 29 0.40 4.21 -3.23
C LEU A 29 -0.95 3.73 -2.71
N GLU A 30 -1.89 3.41 -3.59
CA GLU A 30 -3.20 2.88 -3.18
C GLU A 30 -3.06 1.50 -2.56
N HIS A 31 -2.20 0.65 -3.09
CA HIS A 31 -1.89 -0.65 -2.46
C HIS A 31 -1.27 -0.44 -1.08
N LEU A 32 -0.34 0.51 -0.97
CA LEU A 32 0.32 0.82 0.30
C LEU A 32 -0.69 1.33 1.33
N LEU A 33 -1.55 2.25 0.93
CA LEU A 33 -2.55 2.79 1.84
C LEU A 33 -3.52 1.70 2.31
N LEU A 34 -3.94 0.82 1.39
CA LEU A 34 -4.82 -0.30 1.75
C LEU A 34 -4.14 -1.22 2.79
N ALA A 35 -2.86 -1.50 2.61
CA ALA A 35 -2.11 -2.31 3.58
C ALA A 35 -2.00 -1.59 4.94
N LEU A 36 -1.78 -0.28 4.94
CA LEU A 36 -1.64 0.51 6.16
C LEU A 36 -2.94 0.60 6.96
N ILE A 37 -4.09 0.47 6.34
CA ILE A 37 -5.37 0.45 7.05
C ILE A 37 -5.40 -0.72 8.05
N ASP A 38 -4.75 -1.82 7.72
CA ASP A 38 -4.67 -2.99 8.59
C ASP A 38 -3.45 -2.95 9.52
N ASP A 39 -2.57 -1.98 9.37
CA ASP A 39 -1.44 -1.77 10.29
C ASP A 39 -1.95 -1.11 11.56
N GLN A 40 -1.60 -1.69 12.71
CA GLN A 40 -2.11 -1.23 14.00
C GLN A 40 -1.74 0.21 14.30
N ASP A 41 -0.49 0.59 14.04
CA ASP A 41 0.00 1.94 14.34
C ASP A 41 -0.58 2.96 13.37
N ALA A 42 -0.56 2.66 12.07
CA ALA A 42 -1.09 3.57 11.06
C ALA A 42 -2.60 3.77 11.22
N SER A 43 -3.35 2.69 11.51
CA SER A 43 -4.79 2.80 11.69
C SER A 43 -5.14 3.64 12.92
N ALA A 44 -4.35 3.55 13.99
CA ALA A 44 -4.55 4.38 15.18
C ALA A 44 -4.39 5.87 14.86
N VAL A 45 -3.37 6.23 14.06
CA VAL A 45 -3.16 7.61 13.62
C VAL A 45 -4.33 8.08 12.75
N MET A 46 -4.77 7.26 11.81
CA MET A 46 -5.90 7.62 10.95
C MET A 46 -7.18 7.83 11.75
N ARG A 47 -7.46 6.99 12.73
CA ARG A 47 -8.62 7.17 13.61
C ARG A 47 -8.52 8.46 14.42
N ALA A 48 -7.33 8.79 14.92
CA ALA A 48 -7.10 10.04 15.64
C ALA A 48 -7.35 11.26 14.74
N CYS A 49 -7.19 11.10 13.43
CA CYS A 49 -7.49 12.15 12.44
C CYS A 49 -8.94 12.12 11.95
N ASN A 50 -9.79 11.33 12.59
CA ASN A 50 -11.21 11.19 12.24
C ASN A 50 -11.45 10.59 10.85
N VAL A 51 -10.57 9.71 10.39
CA VAL A 51 -10.74 9.01 9.13
C VAL A 51 -11.71 7.83 9.34
N ASP A 52 -12.70 7.72 8.46
CA ASP A 52 -13.59 6.56 8.42
C ASP A 52 -12.86 5.44 7.64
N LEU A 53 -12.27 4.51 8.39
CA LEU A 53 -11.43 3.45 7.80
C LEU A 53 -12.24 2.50 6.92
N ASP A 54 -13.48 2.19 7.29
CA ASP A 54 -14.32 1.30 6.49
C ASP A 54 -14.64 1.91 5.14
N LYS A 55 -15.00 3.19 5.14
CA LYS A 55 -15.28 3.92 3.91
C LYS A 55 -14.03 4.04 3.03
N LEU A 56 -12.89 4.36 3.65
CA LEU A 56 -11.63 4.48 2.93
C LEU A 56 -11.25 3.14 2.29
N LYS A 57 -11.38 2.04 3.04
CA LYS A 57 -11.08 0.71 2.54
C LYS A 57 -11.95 0.36 1.33
N ARG A 58 -13.26 0.60 1.41
CA ARG A 58 -14.17 0.34 0.30
C ARG A 58 -13.80 1.15 -0.94
N SER A 59 -13.45 2.42 -0.76
CA SER A 59 -13.05 3.28 -1.86
C SER A 59 -11.77 2.79 -2.52
N LEU A 60 -10.78 2.36 -1.74
CA LEU A 60 -9.53 1.85 -2.26
C LEU A 60 -9.71 0.54 -3.01
N VAL A 61 -10.50 -0.38 -2.47
CA VAL A 61 -10.78 -1.65 -3.13
C VAL A 61 -11.49 -1.41 -4.47
N ALA A 62 -12.49 -0.53 -4.48
CA ALA A 62 -13.18 -0.19 -5.71
C ALA A 62 -12.23 0.44 -6.74
N TYR A 63 -11.33 1.31 -6.31
CA TYR A 63 -10.34 1.93 -7.18
C TYR A 63 -9.42 0.86 -7.80
N LEU A 64 -8.90 -0.05 -6.97
CA LEU A 64 -7.99 -1.09 -7.45
C LEU A 64 -8.67 -2.04 -8.42
N GLU A 65 -9.95 -2.32 -8.21
CA GLU A 65 -10.69 -3.22 -9.09
C GLU A 65 -11.07 -2.59 -10.42
N SER A 66 -11.34 -1.27 -10.45
CA SER A 66 -11.81 -0.61 -11.67
C SER A 66 -10.71 0.15 -12.41
N GLU A 67 -9.93 0.97 -11.71
CA GLU A 67 -8.99 1.87 -12.36
C GLU A 67 -7.69 1.19 -12.79
N LEU A 68 -7.28 0.13 -12.07
CA LEU A 68 -6.07 -0.61 -12.39
C LEU A 68 -6.34 -1.86 -13.22
N GLU A 69 -7.57 -2.08 -13.65
CA GLU A 69 -7.94 -3.25 -14.45
C GLU A 69 -7.10 -3.37 -15.71
N ASN A 70 -6.81 -2.25 -16.37
CA ASN A 70 -6.03 -2.23 -17.60
C ASN A 70 -4.54 -2.44 -17.39
N LEU A 71 -4.09 -2.47 -16.13
CA LEU A 71 -2.69 -2.67 -15.77
C LEU A 71 -2.44 -4.08 -15.22
N ILE A 72 -3.35 -4.99 -15.46
CA ILE A 72 -3.20 -6.39 -15.07
C ILE A 72 -2.27 -7.10 -16.05
N THR A 73 -1.30 -7.82 -15.51
CA THR A 73 -0.38 -8.63 -16.31
C THR A 73 -0.86 -10.08 -16.35
N ASP A 74 -0.17 -10.90 -17.13
CA ASP A 74 -0.47 -12.35 -17.20
C ASP A 74 0.04 -13.10 -15.94
N GLY A 75 0.58 -12.39 -14.96
CA GLY A 75 1.03 -12.99 -13.72
C GLY A 75 2.41 -13.61 -13.75
N ALA A 76 3.15 -13.45 -14.83
CA ALA A 76 4.48 -14.04 -14.99
C ALA A 76 5.56 -13.30 -14.19
N GLU A 77 5.32 -12.06 -13.83
CA GLU A 77 6.30 -11.22 -13.12
C GLU A 77 5.71 -10.64 -11.85
N ASP A 78 6.58 -10.39 -10.86
CA ASP A 78 6.20 -9.71 -9.64
C ASP A 78 5.85 -8.25 -9.91
N SER A 79 4.92 -7.70 -9.13
CA SER A 79 4.57 -6.29 -9.21
C SER A 79 5.76 -5.42 -8.80
N LYS A 80 5.92 -4.30 -9.50
CA LYS A 80 7.03 -3.36 -9.23
C LYS A 80 6.51 -2.13 -8.53
N PRO A 81 7.19 -1.64 -7.47
CA PRO A 81 6.77 -0.40 -6.83
C PRO A 81 6.86 0.77 -7.82
N THR A 82 5.85 1.63 -7.81
CA THR A 82 5.89 2.86 -8.61
C THR A 82 6.91 3.84 -8.05
N ALA A 83 7.29 4.84 -8.86
CA ALA A 83 8.17 5.91 -8.38
C ALA A 83 7.59 6.62 -7.16
N GLY A 84 6.27 6.85 -7.14
CA GLY A 84 5.60 7.45 -5.99
C GLY A 84 5.70 6.60 -4.73
N PHE A 85 5.50 5.30 -4.86
CA PHE A 85 5.64 4.35 -3.75
C PHE A 85 7.06 4.42 -3.18
N GLN A 86 8.07 4.34 -4.06
CA GLN A 86 9.48 4.39 -3.64
C GLN A 86 9.83 5.72 -2.97
N ARG A 87 9.30 6.81 -3.49
CA ARG A 87 9.56 8.16 -2.95
C ARG A 87 9.02 8.31 -1.53
N VAL A 88 7.83 7.79 -1.27
CA VAL A 88 7.23 7.85 0.07
C VAL A 88 8.09 7.09 1.07
N ILE A 89 8.57 5.90 0.70
CA ILE A 89 9.42 5.11 1.56
C ILE A 89 10.74 5.82 1.84
N GLN A 90 11.36 6.41 0.81
CA GLN A 90 12.60 7.15 0.95
C GLN A 90 12.43 8.35 1.89
N ARG A 91 11.33 9.06 1.79
CA ARG A 91 11.04 10.18 2.69
C ARG A 91 10.85 9.73 4.13
N ALA A 92 10.19 8.60 4.33
CA ALA A 92 10.02 8.05 5.67
C ALA A 92 11.37 7.74 6.32
N VAL A 93 12.31 7.18 5.56
CA VAL A 93 13.66 6.88 6.05
C VAL A 93 14.37 8.17 6.48
N ILE A 94 14.25 9.24 5.72
CA ILE A 94 14.91 10.52 6.02
C ILE A 94 14.36 11.15 7.30
N HIS A 95 13.07 10.97 7.59
CA HIS A 95 12.40 11.62 8.72
C HIS A 95 12.37 10.79 10.00
N VAL A 96 12.97 9.61 9.98
CA VAL A 96 13.04 8.74 11.18
C VAL A 96 14.19 9.09 12.11
#